data_8f2212df81ae32b55ff88ba298ba2737
#
_entry.id   8f2212df81ae32b55ff88ba298ba2737
#
_cell.length_a   1.000
_cell.length_b   1.000
_cell.length_c   1.000
_cell.angle_alpha   90.00
_cell.angle_beta   90.00
_cell.angle_gamma   90.00
#
_symmetry.space_group_name_H-M   'P 1'
#
loop_
_entity.id
_entity.type
_entity.pdbx_description
1 polymer ?
#
loop_
_entity_poly.entity_id
_entity_poly.type
_entity_poly.pdbx_seq_one_letter_code
_entity_poly.pdbx_strand_id
1 'polypeptide(L)'
;MISQEDYIRAKYAIDEVQRLLDACAALEAGDYETVGRKMYGTHVGMSVLYEVSCEELDFLNEVAKECGVTGSRIMGGGFGGCTINVVPVPKYEAFIETVRAKYKAKFGIDCKVYPVVISDGSRRLE
;
A
#
# COMPACT_ATOMS: atom_id res chain seq x y z
N MET A 1 10.63 -31.23 -6.74
CA MET A 1 9.75 -30.43 -7.66
C MET A 1 8.88 -29.53 -6.79
N ILE A 2 8.82 -28.24 -7.03
CA ILE A 2 7.93 -27.31 -6.30
C ILE A 2 6.56 -27.27 -6.95
N SER A 3 5.52 -26.98 -6.18
CA SER A 3 4.16 -26.78 -6.73
C SER A 3 4.10 -25.47 -7.55
N GLN A 4 3.08 -25.34 -8.40
CA GLN A 4 2.86 -24.08 -9.13
C GLN A 4 2.55 -22.93 -8.19
N GLU A 5 1.84 -23.18 -7.11
CA GLU A 5 1.55 -22.20 -6.07
C GLU A 5 2.82 -21.70 -5.38
N ASP A 6 3.71 -22.59 -4.97
CA ASP A 6 5.00 -22.22 -4.37
C ASP A 6 5.84 -21.41 -5.35
N TYR A 7 5.83 -21.78 -6.64
CA TYR A 7 6.53 -21.02 -7.68
C TYR A 7 6.00 -19.60 -7.81
N ILE A 8 4.66 -19.41 -7.84
CA ILE A 8 4.03 -18.09 -7.96
C ILE A 8 4.40 -17.23 -6.76
N ARG A 9 4.31 -17.78 -5.56
CA ARG A 9 4.64 -17.06 -4.31
C ARG A 9 6.12 -16.71 -4.22
N ALA A 10 7.01 -17.65 -4.53
CA ALA A 10 8.45 -17.40 -4.55
C ALA A 10 8.84 -16.36 -5.61
N LYS A 11 8.28 -16.48 -6.81
CA LYS A 11 8.51 -15.50 -7.88
C LYS A 11 8.03 -14.10 -7.45
N TYR A 12 6.84 -14.00 -6.86
CA TYR A 12 6.36 -12.72 -6.35
C TYR A 12 7.32 -12.10 -5.33
N ALA A 13 7.82 -12.88 -4.38
CA ALA A 13 8.75 -12.40 -3.37
C ALA A 13 10.05 -11.85 -3.98
N ILE A 14 10.59 -12.53 -5.00
CA ILE A 14 11.77 -12.08 -5.74
C ILE A 14 11.49 -10.80 -6.52
N ASP A 15 10.37 -10.76 -7.25
CA ASP A 15 9.95 -9.58 -8.02
C ASP A 15 9.69 -8.38 -7.10
N GLU A 16 9.22 -8.62 -5.86
CA GLU A 16 8.97 -7.58 -4.87
C GLU A 16 10.26 -6.93 -4.35
N VAL A 17 11.34 -7.70 -4.20
CA VAL A 17 12.68 -7.14 -3.88
C VAL A 17 13.12 -6.16 -4.98
N GLN A 18 12.99 -6.54 -6.24
CA GLN A 18 13.32 -5.64 -7.35
C GLN A 18 12.42 -4.41 -7.37
N ARG A 19 11.12 -4.59 -7.12
CA ARG A 19 10.16 -3.48 -7.04
C ARG A 19 10.52 -2.50 -5.93
N LEU A 20 10.99 -2.99 -4.78
CA LEU A 20 11.48 -2.15 -3.69
C LEU A 20 12.69 -1.32 -4.12
N LEU A 21 13.69 -1.94 -4.75
CA LEU A 21 14.89 -1.23 -5.23
C LEU A 21 14.52 -0.14 -6.25
N ASP A 22 13.63 -0.45 -7.18
CA ASP A 22 13.13 0.52 -8.15
C ASP A 22 12.39 1.69 -7.47
N ALA A 23 11.58 1.40 -6.44
CA ALA A 23 10.87 2.42 -5.68
C ALA A 23 11.82 3.32 -4.88
N CYS A 24 12.90 2.75 -4.29
CA CYS A 24 13.94 3.53 -3.62
C CYS A 24 14.64 4.49 -4.60
N ALA A 25 15.07 3.99 -5.76
CA ALA A 25 15.70 4.82 -6.78
C ALA A 25 14.78 5.94 -7.28
N ALA A 26 13.49 5.63 -7.48
CA ALA A 26 12.50 6.63 -7.87
C ALA A 26 12.28 7.68 -6.77
N LEU A 27 12.26 7.27 -5.51
CA LEU A 27 12.11 8.18 -4.38
C LEU A 27 13.30 9.13 -4.25
N GLU A 28 14.53 8.62 -4.40
CA GLU A 28 15.75 9.42 -4.42
C GLU A 28 15.78 10.44 -5.58
N ALA A 29 15.20 10.07 -6.73
CA ALA A 29 15.05 10.95 -7.88
C ALA A 29 13.88 11.95 -7.76
N GLY A 30 13.04 11.84 -6.72
CA GLY A 30 11.82 12.65 -6.58
C GLY A 30 10.68 12.25 -7.52
N ASP A 31 10.75 11.06 -8.14
CA ASP A 31 9.74 10.52 -9.05
C ASP A 31 8.63 9.79 -8.24
N TYR A 32 7.76 10.58 -7.62
CA TYR A 32 6.66 10.07 -6.81
C TYR A 32 5.62 9.27 -7.62
N GLU A 33 5.49 9.54 -8.92
CA GLU A 33 4.59 8.78 -9.80
C GLU A 33 5.07 7.33 -9.96
N THR A 34 6.36 7.14 -10.16
CA THR A 34 6.93 5.79 -10.20
C THR A 34 6.83 5.10 -8.84
N VAL A 35 7.11 5.79 -7.74
CA VAL A 35 6.90 5.25 -6.37
C VAL A 35 5.46 4.76 -6.22
N GLY A 36 4.48 5.58 -6.60
CA GLY A 36 3.07 5.24 -6.50
C GLY A 36 2.68 4.02 -7.33
N ARG A 37 3.15 3.94 -8.58
CA ARG A 37 2.91 2.74 -9.42
C ARG A 37 3.49 1.48 -8.81
N LYS A 38 4.69 1.55 -8.21
CA LYS A 38 5.30 0.42 -7.50
C LYS A 38 4.49 0.01 -6.27
N MET A 39 3.99 0.97 -5.49
CA MET A 39 3.12 0.71 -4.35
C MET A 39 1.84 -0.02 -4.75
N TYR A 40 1.13 0.44 -5.77
CA TYR A 40 -0.04 -0.26 -6.30
C TYR A 40 0.30 -1.66 -6.83
N GLY A 41 1.45 -1.82 -7.49
CA GLY A 41 1.94 -3.12 -7.94
C GLY A 41 2.19 -4.09 -6.78
N THR A 42 2.78 -3.62 -5.68
CA THR A 42 2.93 -4.39 -4.44
C THR A 42 1.58 -4.84 -3.91
N HIS A 43 0.60 -3.93 -3.82
CA HIS A 43 -0.73 -4.28 -3.31
C HIS A 43 -1.41 -5.37 -4.14
N VAL A 44 -1.42 -5.21 -5.47
CA VAL A 44 -1.97 -6.23 -6.37
C VAL A 44 -1.28 -7.58 -6.18
N GLY A 45 0.04 -7.59 -6.08
CA GLY A 45 0.80 -8.81 -5.85
C GLY A 45 0.47 -9.47 -4.51
N MET A 46 0.35 -8.69 -3.44
CA MET A 46 -0.06 -9.19 -2.12
C MET A 46 -1.49 -9.72 -2.12
N SER A 47 -2.41 -9.06 -2.83
CA SER A 47 -3.81 -9.47 -2.90
C SER A 47 -4.01 -10.72 -3.78
N VAL A 48 -3.40 -10.74 -4.97
CA VAL A 48 -3.72 -11.75 -6.01
C VAL A 48 -2.70 -12.89 -6.08
N LEU A 49 -1.40 -12.60 -5.96
CA LEU A 49 -0.35 -13.61 -6.15
C LEU A 49 0.09 -14.27 -4.84
N TYR A 50 0.16 -13.50 -3.79
CA TYR A 50 0.56 -13.97 -2.46
C TYR A 50 -0.63 -14.27 -1.54
N GLU A 51 -1.81 -13.74 -1.88
CA GLU A 51 -3.10 -13.98 -1.21
C GLU A 51 -3.09 -13.66 0.29
N VAL A 52 -2.51 -12.50 0.65
CA VAL A 52 -2.42 -12.00 2.03
C VAL A 52 -3.24 -10.74 2.28
N SER A 53 -4.12 -10.35 1.35
CA SER A 53 -5.04 -9.23 1.55
C SER A 53 -6.32 -9.65 2.26
N CYS A 54 -7.21 -8.69 2.46
CA CYS A 54 -8.58 -8.88 2.90
C CYS A 54 -9.48 -7.84 2.24
N GLU A 55 -10.79 -8.01 2.34
CA GLU A 55 -11.77 -7.16 1.67
C GLU A 55 -11.61 -5.69 2.06
N GLU A 56 -11.32 -5.41 3.33
CA GLU A 56 -11.16 -4.06 3.85
C GLU A 56 -9.92 -3.36 3.26
N LEU A 57 -8.80 -4.09 3.14
CA LEU A 57 -7.56 -3.55 2.57
C LEU A 57 -7.68 -3.31 1.06
N ASP A 58 -8.29 -4.23 0.33
CA ASP A 58 -8.55 -4.08 -1.09
C ASP A 58 -9.48 -2.90 -1.36
N PHE A 59 -10.53 -2.77 -0.56
CA PHE A 59 -11.45 -1.64 -0.65
C PHE A 59 -10.75 -0.30 -0.40
N LEU A 60 -9.90 -0.20 0.62
CA LEU A 60 -9.14 1.02 0.89
C LEU A 60 -8.22 1.38 -0.28
N ASN A 61 -7.60 0.39 -0.90
CA ASN A 61 -6.74 0.60 -2.07
C ASN A 61 -7.54 1.05 -3.30
N GLU A 62 -8.74 0.51 -3.52
CA GLU A 62 -9.65 0.93 -4.59
C GLU A 62 -10.09 2.38 -4.40
N VAL A 63 -10.53 2.75 -3.19
CA VAL A 63 -10.90 4.14 -2.87
C VAL A 63 -9.73 5.10 -3.09
N ALA A 64 -8.51 4.70 -2.73
CA ALA A 64 -7.32 5.50 -2.98
C ALA A 64 -7.09 5.75 -4.49
N LYS A 65 -7.27 4.73 -5.32
CA LYS A 65 -7.21 4.86 -6.79
C LYS A 65 -8.27 5.80 -7.33
N GLU A 66 -9.52 5.63 -6.91
CA GLU A 66 -10.65 6.50 -7.32
C GLU A 66 -10.42 7.96 -6.97
N CYS A 67 -9.81 8.24 -5.82
CA CYS A 67 -9.47 9.59 -5.38
C CYS A 67 -8.20 10.15 -6.08
N GLY A 68 -7.55 9.37 -6.94
CA GLY A 68 -6.32 9.76 -7.61
C GLY A 68 -5.15 9.97 -6.65
N VAL A 69 -5.07 9.14 -5.61
CA VAL A 69 -3.93 9.07 -4.70
C VAL A 69 -2.74 8.49 -5.45
N THR A 70 -1.57 9.07 -5.29
CA THR A 70 -0.36 8.72 -6.06
C THR A 70 0.05 7.27 -5.85
N GLY A 71 -0.01 6.77 -4.61
CA GLY A 71 0.32 5.38 -4.31
C GLY A 71 -0.40 4.89 -3.06
N SER A 72 -0.77 3.62 -3.05
CA SER A 72 -1.39 2.94 -1.92
C SER A 72 -1.02 1.47 -1.90
N ARG A 73 -0.74 0.93 -0.72
CA ARG A 73 -0.48 -0.50 -0.53
C ARG A 73 -0.76 -0.93 0.90
N ILE A 74 -0.88 -2.23 1.10
CA ILE A 74 -0.88 -2.86 2.42
C ILE A 74 0.43 -2.53 3.15
N MET A 75 0.34 -2.25 4.44
CA MET A 75 1.48 -2.09 5.33
C MET A 75 1.64 -3.33 6.20
N GLY A 76 2.86 -3.90 6.22
CA GLY A 76 3.16 -5.13 6.97
C GLY A 76 2.79 -6.40 6.23
N GLY A 77 2.48 -7.47 6.96
CA GLY A 77 2.29 -8.82 6.43
C GLY A 77 0.93 -9.10 5.79
N GLY A 78 -0.01 -8.17 5.82
CA GLY A 78 -1.37 -8.39 5.32
C GLY A 78 -2.33 -8.98 6.36
N PHE A 79 -3.40 -9.62 5.89
CA PHE A 79 -4.50 -10.21 6.67
C PHE A 79 -5.29 -9.21 7.53
N GLY A 80 -5.16 -7.94 7.28
CA GLY A 80 -5.76 -6.83 8.02
C GLY A 80 -4.75 -5.72 8.31
N GLY A 81 -5.07 -4.83 9.22
CA GLY A 81 -4.21 -3.72 9.61
C GLY A 81 -4.46 -2.45 8.81
N CYS A 82 -3.43 -1.89 8.21
CA CYS A 82 -3.47 -0.58 7.58
C CYS A 82 -3.01 -0.61 6.12
N THR A 83 -3.42 0.40 5.36
CA THR A 83 -2.73 0.79 4.13
C THR A 83 -1.83 2.00 4.39
N ILE A 84 -0.71 2.09 3.68
CA ILE A 84 0.09 3.30 3.59
C ILE A 84 -0.15 3.98 2.25
N ASN A 85 -0.28 5.31 2.28
CA ASN A 85 -0.70 6.09 1.12
C ASN A 85 0.23 7.27 0.90
N VAL A 86 0.63 7.50 -0.35
CA VAL A 86 1.33 8.72 -0.79
C VAL A 86 0.30 9.63 -1.45
N VAL A 87 -0.08 10.68 -0.76
CA VAL A 87 -1.19 11.54 -1.14
C VAL A 87 -0.67 12.93 -1.51
N PRO A 88 -0.98 13.45 -2.70
CA PRO A 88 -0.68 14.85 -3.03
C PRO A 88 -1.34 15.81 -2.03
N VAL A 89 -0.59 16.80 -1.55
CA VAL A 89 -1.09 17.75 -0.52
C VAL A 89 -2.46 18.34 -0.87
N PRO A 90 -2.74 18.77 -2.12
CA PRO A 90 -4.05 19.33 -2.47
C PRO A 90 -5.22 18.34 -2.38
N LYS A 91 -4.93 17.03 -2.40
CA LYS A 91 -5.96 15.96 -2.32
C LYS A 91 -6.14 15.39 -0.92
N TYR A 92 -5.31 15.78 0.03
CA TYR A 92 -5.20 15.13 1.33
C TYR A 92 -6.51 15.14 2.12
N GLU A 93 -7.10 16.31 2.34
CA GLU A 93 -8.34 16.43 3.11
C GLU A 93 -9.53 15.73 2.43
N ALA A 94 -9.70 15.95 1.12
CA ALA A 94 -10.78 15.32 0.34
C ALA A 94 -10.66 13.79 0.33
N PHE A 95 -9.44 13.26 0.29
CA PHE A 95 -9.20 11.81 0.39
C PHE A 95 -9.62 11.27 1.76
N ILE A 96 -9.21 11.93 2.85
CA ILE A 96 -9.58 11.50 4.21
C ILE A 96 -11.10 11.49 4.39
N GLU A 97 -11.80 12.55 3.97
CA GLU A 97 -13.26 12.62 4.06
C GLU A 97 -13.93 11.50 3.26
N THR A 98 -13.47 11.30 2.01
CA THR A 98 -14.03 10.28 1.11
C THR A 98 -13.81 8.87 1.64
N VAL A 99 -12.59 8.53 2.09
CA VAL A 99 -12.28 7.19 2.59
C VAL A 99 -13.06 6.88 3.86
N ARG A 100 -13.18 7.84 4.79
CA ARG A 100 -13.97 7.67 6.00
C ARG A 100 -15.44 7.43 5.70
N ALA A 101 -16.04 8.24 4.82
CA ALA A 101 -17.44 8.11 4.44
C ALA A 101 -17.72 6.77 3.74
N LYS A 102 -16.94 6.40 2.74
CA LYS A 102 -17.11 5.16 1.99
C LYS A 102 -16.87 3.91 2.85
N TYR A 103 -15.83 3.92 3.68
CA TYR A 103 -15.53 2.80 4.57
C TYR A 103 -16.62 2.59 5.62
N LYS A 104 -17.10 3.67 6.23
CA LYS A 104 -18.23 3.63 7.17
C LYS A 104 -19.51 3.11 6.51
N ALA A 105 -19.79 3.56 5.29
CA ALA A 105 -20.97 3.11 4.55
C ALA A 105 -20.91 1.62 4.21
N LYS A 106 -19.73 1.10 3.85
CA LYS A 106 -19.55 -0.31 3.45
C LYS A 106 -19.48 -1.25 4.65
N PHE A 107 -18.68 -0.93 5.66
CA PHE A 107 -18.36 -1.84 6.77
C PHE A 107 -19.03 -1.49 8.10
N GLY A 108 -19.67 -0.33 8.21
CA GLY A 108 -20.28 0.14 9.45
C GLY A 108 -19.26 0.57 10.53
N ILE A 109 -17.98 0.57 10.21
CA ILE A 109 -16.86 0.85 11.12
C ILE A 109 -16.22 2.19 10.74
N ASP A 110 -15.76 2.95 11.73
CA ASP A 110 -15.05 4.19 11.48
C ASP A 110 -13.60 3.92 11.05
N CYS A 111 -13.24 4.41 9.87
CA CYS A 111 -11.88 4.31 9.38
C CYS A 111 -10.96 5.25 10.17
N LYS A 112 -9.98 4.69 10.86
CA LYS A 112 -8.95 5.48 11.55
C LYS A 112 -7.90 5.95 10.55
N VAL A 113 -7.50 7.20 10.68
CA VAL A 113 -6.46 7.82 9.86
C VAL A 113 -5.34 8.29 10.76
N TYR A 114 -4.12 7.95 10.37
CA TYR A 114 -2.90 8.29 11.09
C TYR A 114 -2.03 9.17 10.19
N PRO A 115 -1.95 10.49 10.42
CA PRO A 115 -0.96 11.33 9.75
C PRO A 115 0.44 10.85 10.11
N VAL A 116 1.28 10.63 9.10
CA VAL A 116 2.63 10.11 9.29
C VAL A 116 3.64 11.17 8.88
N VAL A 117 4.63 11.38 9.74
CA VAL A 117 5.82 12.18 9.45
C VAL A 117 6.99 11.24 9.25
N ILE A 118 7.71 11.41 8.12
CA ILE A 118 8.91 10.63 7.83
C ILE A 118 9.96 10.97 8.89
N SER A 119 10.48 9.94 9.54
CA SER A 119 11.49 10.04 10.60
C SER A 119 12.58 9.01 10.39
N ASP A 120 13.64 9.08 11.19
CA ASP A 120 14.70 8.08 11.20
C ASP A 120 14.12 6.68 11.45
N GLY A 121 14.75 5.67 10.87
CA GLY A 121 14.40 4.27 11.07
C GLY A 121 14.72 3.76 12.47
N SER A 122 14.54 2.47 12.67
CA SER A 122 14.88 1.80 13.93
C SER A 122 16.34 2.01 14.29
N ARG A 123 16.60 2.36 15.56
CA ARG A 123 17.95 2.56 16.09
C ARG A 123 18.09 1.90 17.46
N ARG A 124 19.34 1.61 17.84
CA ARG A 124 19.64 1.17 19.19
C ARG A 124 19.41 2.32 20.16
N LEU A 125 18.75 2.05 21.25
CA LEU A 125 18.65 2.98 22.37
C LEU A 125 19.97 2.88 23.16
N GLU A 126 20.63 3.99 23.41
CA GLU A 126 21.80 4.09 24.26
C GLU A 126 21.40 4.16 25.72
#